data_cd135c09bf1ea628dc134de7bedec554
#
_entry.id   cd135c09bf1ea628dc134de7bedec554
#
_cell.length_a   1.000
_cell.length_b   1.000
_cell.length_c   1.000
_cell.angle_alpha   90.00
_cell.angle_beta   90.00
_cell.angle_gamma   90.00
#
_symmetry.space_group_name_H-M   'P 1'
#
loop_
_entity.id
_entity.type
_entity.pdbx_description
1 polymer ?
#
loop_
_entity_poly.entity_id
_entity_poly.type
_entity_poly.pdbx_seq_one_letter_code
_entity_poly.pdbx_strand_id
1 'polypeptide(L)'
;VIGGLGDMIIPVKQVMQTEASHGSVLRDPEWAKGAGYIIDRFVPLDKAAIPITDLGFLRADAVYDVVTVSRGQFFQLERHQKRFAKSCARMKLTNPFDMRSEAAILHDLVAKTGLKDAYVWWAVTRGANPKVPADRLHADKFTNRFYAFVIPYVFIKEDEDRQSGIKLHVSKEYIRIPQNAVDPRAKNFCSLDLNMSLMEAGSAGAEWSVLTDGNGNLTESPGSNIFIVRNGRIITPDAGCLEGITGQTIFELGGKLGIEVLSCTVTLDDLAFANEVFLTSSAGGILPVAEVDGVRLANNAGPVTTQLHNLYWTLRWQGWHGTAIDYGDLG
;
A
#
# COMPACT_ATOMS: atom_id res chain seq x y z
N VAL A 1 -6.14 29.14 2.98
CA VAL A 1 -4.85 29.86 3.08
C VAL A 1 -3.77 28.79 3.26
N ILE A 2 -3.16 28.34 2.14
CA ILE A 2 -2.00 27.44 2.16
C ILE A 2 -0.78 28.39 2.27
N GLY A 3 -0.61 28.99 3.46
CA GLY A 3 0.53 29.82 3.78
C GLY A 3 1.67 28.93 4.28
N GLY A 4 2.76 28.82 3.49
CA GLY A 4 4.05 28.33 3.96
C GLY A 4 4.08 26.86 4.34
N LEU A 5 3.90 25.96 3.36
CA LEU A 5 4.47 24.62 3.47
C LEU A 5 5.99 24.84 3.51
N GLY A 6 6.61 24.64 4.68
CA GLY A 6 8.03 24.87 4.88
C GLY A 6 8.90 24.04 3.93
N ASP A 7 10.15 24.46 3.75
CA ASP A 7 11.14 23.78 2.91
C ASP A 7 11.60 22.42 3.50
N MET A 8 11.13 22.06 4.69
CA MET A 8 11.43 20.81 5.36
C MET A 8 10.20 19.87 5.39
N ILE A 9 10.46 18.59 5.27
CA ILE A 9 9.46 17.52 5.43
C ILE A 9 8.88 17.57 6.85
N ILE A 10 7.55 17.63 6.97
CA ILE A 10 6.87 17.52 8.26
C ILE A 10 6.95 16.07 8.76
N PRO A 11 7.24 15.86 10.06
CA PRO A 11 7.24 14.54 10.66
C PRO A 11 5.85 13.91 10.64
N VAL A 12 5.75 12.68 10.14
CA VAL A 12 4.48 11.96 10.03
C VAL A 12 3.89 11.64 11.40
N LYS A 13 4.73 11.33 12.38
CA LYS A 13 4.33 11.06 13.77
C LYS A 13 3.62 12.25 14.43
N GLN A 14 3.93 13.48 14.02
CA GLN A 14 3.20 14.66 14.48
C GLN A 14 1.80 14.77 13.90
N VAL A 15 1.61 14.25 12.68
CA VAL A 15 0.31 14.23 12.00
C VAL A 15 -0.54 13.08 12.50
N MET A 16 0.06 11.93 12.74
CA MET A 16 -0.58 10.74 13.29
C MET A 16 -0.28 10.67 14.79
N GLN A 17 -1.30 10.53 15.60
CA GLN A 17 -1.15 10.43 17.06
C GLN A 17 -0.80 9.00 17.49
N THR A 18 0.18 8.38 16.83
CA THR A 18 0.48 6.95 17.00
C THR A 18 0.83 6.57 18.43
N GLU A 19 1.65 7.36 19.12
CA GLU A 19 2.03 7.06 20.51
C GLU A 19 0.86 7.17 21.46
N ALA A 20 0.02 8.19 21.28
CA ALA A 20 -1.19 8.37 22.09
C ALA A 20 -2.24 7.28 21.77
N SER A 21 -2.37 6.86 20.50
CA SER A 21 -3.32 5.83 20.11
C SER A 21 -2.90 4.42 20.56
N HIS A 22 -1.61 4.15 20.63
CA HIS A 22 -1.11 2.85 21.08
C HIS A 22 -1.18 2.69 22.60
N GLY A 23 -1.10 3.77 23.37
CA GLY A 23 -1.06 3.73 24.84
C GLY A 23 -2.41 3.78 25.53
N SER A 24 -3.41 4.41 24.92
CA SER A 24 -4.65 4.79 25.64
C SER A 24 -5.87 3.89 25.41
N VAL A 25 -5.81 2.92 24.52
CA VAL A 25 -7.02 2.37 23.92
C VAL A 25 -7.17 0.87 24.04
N LEU A 26 -6.22 0.19 24.61
CA LEU A 26 -6.31 -1.25 24.78
C LEU A 26 -7.21 -1.55 26.00
N ARG A 27 -8.48 -1.27 25.85
CA ARG A 27 -9.48 -1.49 26.90
C ARG A 27 -9.68 -2.98 27.20
N ASP A 28 -9.53 -3.81 26.16
CA ASP A 28 -9.56 -5.25 26.30
C ASP A 28 -8.19 -5.84 25.95
N PRO A 29 -7.45 -6.41 26.94
CA PRO A 29 -6.15 -7.05 26.68
C PRO A 29 -6.19 -8.14 25.61
N GLU A 30 -7.34 -8.77 25.40
CA GLU A 30 -7.52 -9.81 24.37
C GLU A 30 -7.31 -9.26 22.95
N TRP A 31 -7.73 -8.01 22.69
CA TRP A 31 -7.66 -7.36 21.38
C TRP A 31 -6.45 -6.41 21.24
N ALA A 32 -5.62 -6.36 22.28
CA ALA A 32 -4.51 -5.39 22.38
C ALA A 32 -3.51 -5.42 21.22
N LYS A 33 -3.27 -6.61 20.64
CA LYS A 33 -2.32 -6.80 19.53
C LYS A 33 -2.95 -6.63 18.15
N GLY A 34 -4.25 -6.46 18.09
CA GLY A 34 -5.03 -6.40 16.87
C GLY A 34 -6.15 -7.43 16.82
N ALA A 35 -6.91 -7.42 15.76
CA ALA A 35 -8.04 -8.32 15.52
C ALA A 35 -7.93 -8.96 14.14
N GLY A 36 -8.46 -10.17 13.99
CA GLY A 36 -8.66 -10.86 12.73
C GLY A 36 -10.14 -11.12 12.46
N TYR A 37 -10.51 -11.16 11.18
CA TYR A 37 -11.77 -11.74 10.70
C TYR A 37 -11.44 -12.93 9.82
N ILE A 38 -11.83 -14.11 10.26
CA ILE A 38 -11.45 -15.37 9.64
C ILE A 38 -12.70 -16.09 9.16
N ILE A 39 -12.93 -16.05 7.86
CA ILE A 39 -14.06 -16.68 7.15
C ILE A 39 -15.41 -16.07 7.56
N ASP A 40 -15.82 -16.21 8.82
CA ASP A 40 -17.16 -15.84 9.31
C ASP A 40 -17.18 -15.23 10.72
N ARG A 41 -16.00 -15.02 11.35
CA ARG A 41 -15.94 -14.56 12.74
C ARG A 41 -14.74 -13.68 13.06
N PHE A 42 -14.92 -12.81 14.02
CA PHE A 42 -13.84 -12.04 14.63
C PHE A 42 -13.08 -12.90 15.64
N VAL A 43 -11.76 -12.76 15.65
CA VAL A 43 -10.84 -13.42 16.58
C VAL A 43 -9.75 -12.45 16.99
N PRO A 44 -9.18 -12.58 18.22
CA PRO A 44 -7.92 -11.91 18.54
C PRO A 44 -6.83 -12.28 17.53
N LEU A 45 -5.93 -11.34 17.24
CA LEU A 45 -4.92 -11.53 16.19
C LEU A 45 -4.04 -12.78 16.43
N ASP A 46 -3.68 -13.07 17.67
CA ASP A 46 -2.86 -14.23 18.04
C ASP A 46 -3.58 -15.58 17.83
N LYS A 47 -4.90 -15.56 17.69
CA LYS A 47 -5.74 -16.72 17.37
C LYS A 47 -6.13 -16.79 15.89
N ALA A 48 -5.72 -15.78 15.08
CA ALA A 48 -6.03 -15.76 13.65
C ALA A 48 -5.21 -16.80 12.90
N ALA A 49 -5.88 -17.76 12.26
CA ALA A 49 -5.24 -18.81 11.49
C ALA A 49 -6.01 -19.11 10.22
N ILE A 50 -5.30 -19.42 9.16
CA ILE A 50 -5.87 -19.90 7.89
C ILE A 50 -5.72 -21.42 7.79
N PRO A 51 -6.68 -22.12 7.16
CA PRO A 51 -6.53 -23.55 6.87
C PRO A 51 -5.32 -23.80 5.97
N ILE A 52 -4.44 -24.73 6.34
CA ILE A 52 -3.23 -25.08 5.58
C ILE A 52 -3.54 -25.55 4.15
N THR A 53 -4.79 -26.01 3.88
CA THR A 53 -5.24 -26.45 2.56
C THR A 53 -5.80 -25.33 1.70
N ASP A 54 -5.76 -24.07 2.18
CA ASP A 54 -6.20 -22.93 1.40
C ASP A 54 -5.27 -22.66 0.22
N LEU A 55 -5.82 -22.48 -0.97
CA LEU A 55 -5.04 -22.26 -2.20
C LEU A 55 -4.37 -20.89 -2.22
N GLY A 56 -4.85 -19.93 -1.45
CA GLY A 56 -4.14 -18.68 -1.21
C GLY A 56 -2.77 -18.93 -0.57
N PHE A 57 -2.70 -19.82 0.43
CA PHE A 57 -1.44 -20.25 1.04
C PHE A 57 -0.62 -21.15 0.12
N LEU A 58 -1.25 -22.19 -0.47
CA LEU A 58 -0.53 -23.21 -1.24
C LEU A 58 -0.05 -22.74 -2.61
N ARG A 59 -0.71 -21.76 -3.24
CA ARG A 59 -0.51 -21.39 -4.65
C ARG A 59 -0.54 -19.91 -4.93
N ALA A 60 -0.58 -19.07 -3.91
CA ALA A 60 -0.75 -17.62 -4.04
C ALA A 60 -2.04 -17.23 -4.82
N ASP A 61 -3.06 -18.14 -4.86
CA ASP A 61 -4.32 -17.90 -5.57
C ASP A 61 -5.24 -17.04 -4.69
N ALA A 62 -4.87 -15.76 -4.61
CA ALA A 62 -5.53 -14.77 -3.75
C ALA A 62 -5.27 -13.36 -4.23
N VAL A 63 -6.18 -12.46 -3.84
CA VAL A 63 -6.00 -11.02 -3.93
C VAL A 63 -6.19 -10.38 -2.56
N TYR A 64 -5.61 -9.19 -2.37
CA TYR A 64 -5.73 -8.45 -1.12
C TYR A 64 -5.81 -6.96 -1.37
N ASP A 65 -6.21 -6.21 -0.35
CA ASP A 65 -6.02 -4.77 -0.32
C ASP A 65 -5.60 -4.32 1.08
N VAL A 66 -5.17 -3.07 1.17
CA VAL A 66 -4.69 -2.46 2.41
C VAL A 66 -5.19 -1.04 2.48
N VAL A 67 -5.81 -0.69 3.59
CA VAL A 67 -6.17 0.68 3.92
C VAL A 67 -5.58 1.07 5.26
N THR A 68 -5.21 2.33 5.40
CA THR A 68 -4.73 2.86 6.67
C THR A 68 -5.79 3.70 7.36
N VAL A 69 -5.80 3.59 8.67
CA VAL A 69 -6.56 4.45 9.56
C VAL A 69 -5.60 5.48 10.15
N SER A 70 -6.02 6.72 10.19
CA SER A 70 -5.33 7.76 10.95
C SER A 70 -6.36 8.61 11.68
N ARG A 71 -6.13 8.83 12.97
CA ARG A 71 -7.03 9.62 13.84
C ARG A 71 -8.49 9.12 13.80
N GLY A 72 -8.68 7.80 13.71
CA GLY A 72 -10.00 7.17 13.67
C GLY A 72 -10.74 7.32 12.34
N GLN A 73 -10.02 7.55 11.24
CA GLN A 73 -10.59 7.65 9.91
C GLN A 73 -9.84 6.77 8.92
N PHE A 74 -10.55 5.94 8.17
CA PHE A 74 -10.00 5.28 7.01
C PHE A 74 -9.66 6.30 5.93
N PHE A 75 -8.51 6.15 5.28
CA PHE A 75 -8.13 6.99 4.16
C PHE A 75 -8.53 6.33 2.83
N GLN A 76 -9.47 6.95 2.11
CA GLN A 76 -9.93 6.50 0.77
C GLN A 76 -10.51 5.06 0.74
N LEU A 77 -11.21 4.62 1.77
CA LEU A 77 -11.74 3.26 1.90
C LEU A 77 -12.48 2.82 0.63
N GLU A 78 -13.38 3.63 0.09
CA GLU A 78 -14.16 3.29 -1.09
C GLU A 78 -13.30 3.03 -2.33
N ARG A 79 -12.20 3.79 -2.53
CA ARG A 79 -11.27 3.55 -3.65
C ARG A 79 -10.52 2.23 -3.48
N HIS A 80 -10.12 1.90 -2.26
CA HIS A 80 -9.51 0.61 -1.95
C HIS A 80 -10.47 -0.55 -2.22
N GLN A 81 -11.72 -0.46 -1.78
CA GLN A 81 -12.75 -1.47 -2.05
C GLN A 81 -13.02 -1.64 -3.56
N LYS A 82 -13.12 -0.55 -4.31
CA LYS A 82 -13.28 -0.59 -5.78
C LYS A 82 -12.08 -1.28 -6.45
N ARG A 83 -10.85 -1.01 -6.01
CA ARG A 83 -9.65 -1.68 -6.52
C ARG A 83 -9.66 -3.16 -6.15
N PHE A 84 -10.03 -3.49 -4.93
CA PHE A 84 -10.15 -4.88 -4.47
C PHE A 84 -11.17 -5.67 -5.31
N ALA A 85 -12.35 -5.11 -5.57
CA ALA A 85 -13.35 -5.72 -6.45
C ALA A 85 -12.81 -5.96 -7.87
N LYS A 86 -12.06 -4.99 -8.45
CA LYS A 86 -11.39 -5.15 -9.74
C LYS A 86 -10.33 -6.26 -9.70
N SER A 87 -9.57 -6.36 -8.60
CA SER A 87 -8.57 -7.41 -8.40
C SER A 87 -9.22 -8.79 -8.33
N CYS A 88 -10.33 -8.92 -7.59
CA CYS A 88 -11.13 -10.15 -7.56
C CYS A 88 -11.59 -10.55 -8.97
N ALA A 89 -12.18 -9.61 -9.71
CA ALA A 89 -12.68 -9.88 -11.06
C ALA A 89 -11.56 -10.35 -12.03
N ARG A 90 -10.39 -9.68 -12.00
CA ARG A 90 -9.22 -10.06 -12.82
C ARG A 90 -8.73 -11.49 -12.53
N MET A 91 -8.76 -11.88 -11.26
CA MET A 91 -8.33 -13.22 -10.82
C MET A 91 -9.48 -14.25 -10.79
N LYS A 92 -10.68 -13.90 -11.30
CA LYS A 92 -11.87 -14.74 -11.26
C LYS A 92 -12.18 -15.26 -9.85
N LEU A 93 -12.02 -14.39 -8.86
CA LEU A 93 -12.41 -14.61 -7.47
C LEU A 93 -13.74 -13.91 -7.20
N THR A 94 -14.56 -14.48 -6.33
CA THR A 94 -15.80 -13.87 -5.86
C THR A 94 -15.63 -13.46 -4.41
N ASN A 95 -15.72 -12.17 -4.12
CA ASN A 95 -15.80 -11.71 -2.73
C ASN A 95 -17.14 -12.19 -2.13
N PRO A 96 -17.13 -12.92 -1.00
CA PRO A 96 -18.38 -13.36 -0.37
C PRO A 96 -19.21 -12.22 0.22
N PHE A 97 -18.65 -11.01 0.32
CA PHE A 97 -19.30 -9.82 0.85
C PHE A 97 -19.45 -8.74 -0.23
N ASP A 98 -20.56 -8.05 -0.23
CA ASP A 98 -20.72 -6.79 -0.96
C ASP A 98 -19.89 -5.67 -0.30
N MET A 99 -19.73 -4.54 -0.98
CA MET A 99 -18.91 -3.42 -0.48
C MET A 99 -19.41 -2.88 0.88
N ARG A 100 -20.71 -2.93 1.15
CA ARG A 100 -21.27 -2.44 2.41
C ARG A 100 -20.94 -3.38 3.56
N SER A 101 -21.15 -4.68 3.37
CA SER A 101 -20.82 -5.73 4.35
C SER A 101 -19.31 -5.80 4.61
N GLU A 102 -18.51 -5.69 3.55
CA GLU A 102 -17.05 -5.61 3.66
C GLU A 102 -16.63 -4.40 4.49
N ALA A 103 -17.16 -3.20 4.19
CA ALA A 103 -16.89 -2.00 4.98
C ALA A 103 -17.26 -2.18 6.46
N ALA A 104 -18.43 -2.78 6.76
CA ALA A 104 -18.87 -3.04 8.13
C ALA A 104 -17.87 -3.95 8.87
N ILE A 105 -17.41 -5.03 8.23
CA ILE A 105 -16.39 -5.92 8.81
C ILE A 105 -15.10 -5.15 9.13
N LEU A 106 -14.62 -4.32 8.19
CA LEU A 106 -13.40 -3.53 8.39
C LEU A 106 -13.56 -2.49 9.51
N HIS A 107 -14.72 -1.83 9.61
CA HIS A 107 -15.06 -0.92 10.70
C HIS A 107 -15.04 -1.65 12.05
N ASP A 108 -15.75 -2.79 12.14
CA ASP A 108 -15.85 -3.56 13.38
C ASP A 108 -14.46 -4.09 13.82
N LEU A 109 -13.60 -4.49 12.87
CA LEU A 109 -12.23 -4.88 13.19
C LEU A 109 -11.48 -3.77 13.92
N VAL A 110 -11.51 -2.54 13.38
CA VAL A 110 -10.81 -1.42 14.00
C VAL A 110 -11.48 -1.00 15.30
N ALA A 111 -12.82 -0.92 15.33
CA ALA A 111 -13.58 -0.54 16.53
C ALA A 111 -13.29 -1.48 17.71
N LYS A 112 -13.24 -2.81 17.46
CA LYS A 112 -12.90 -3.81 18.50
C LYS A 112 -11.55 -3.60 19.16
N THR A 113 -10.57 -3.12 18.42
CA THR A 113 -9.22 -2.84 18.97
C THR A 113 -9.14 -1.47 19.61
N GLY A 114 -10.04 -0.55 19.24
CA GLY A 114 -10.00 0.85 19.66
C GLY A 114 -8.87 1.67 19.06
N LEU A 115 -8.04 1.11 18.16
CA LEU A 115 -6.91 1.80 17.53
C LEU A 115 -7.39 3.01 16.73
N LYS A 116 -6.76 4.17 16.94
CA LYS A 116 -7.02 5.40 16.18
C LYS A 116 -6.12 5.53 14.96
N ASP A 117 -4.95 4.89 14.99
CA ASP A 117 -4.02 4.76 13.87
C ASP A 117 -3.75 3.28 13.66
N ALA A 118 -4.10 2.77 12.49
CA ALA A 118 -4.06 1.34 12.21
C ALA A 118 -3.70 1.02 10.76
N TYR A 119 -3.17 -0.17 10.58
CA TYR A 119 -3.00 -0.83 9.30
C TYR A 119 -4.06 -1.92 9.18
N VAL A 120 -4.90 -1.84 8.17
CA VAL A 120 -6.00 -2.79 7.93
C VAL A 120 -5.77 -3.48 6.59
N TRP A 121 -5.74 -4.80 6.62
CA TRP A 121 -5.49 -5.67 5.48
C TRP A 121 -6.65 -6.64 5.32
N TRP A 122 -7.07 -6.91 4.09
CA TRP A 122 -8.04 -7.95 3.80
C TRP A 122 -7.76 -8.64 2.47
N ALA A 123 -8.25 -9.87 2.33
CA ALA A 123 -8.03 -10.72 1.17
C ALA A 123 -9.22 -11.61 0.86
N VAL A 124 -9.29 -12.00 -0.40
CA VAL A 124 -10.09 -13.15 -0.84
C VAL A 124 -9.17 -14.18 -1.46
N THR A 125 -9.30 -15.42 -1.01
CA THR A 125 -8.58 -16.57 -1.55
C THR A 125 -9.51 -17.47 -2.35
N ARG A 126 -8.93 -18.33 -3.20
CA ARG A 126 -9.68 -19.38 -3.91
C ARG A 126 -10.36 -20.38 -2.96
N GLY A 127 -9.93 -20.46 -1.70
CA GLY A 127 -10.37 -21.47 -0.74
C GLY A 127 -9.70 -22.83 -0.98
N ALA A 128 -10.39 -23.90 -0.64
CA ALA A 128 -9.89 -25.26 -0.85
C ALA A 128 -10.30 -25.81 -2.23
N ASN A 129 -9.59 -26.85 -2.69
CA ASN A 129 -9.98 -27.56 -3.89
C ASN A 129 -11.40 -28.14 -3.75
N PRO A 130 -12.21 -28.09 -4.81
CA PRO A 130 -13.48 -28.81 -4.88
C PRO A 130 -13.30 -30.32 -4.66
N LYS A 131 -14.33 -30.96 -4.08
CA LYS A 131 -14.32 -32.42 -3.87
C LYS A 131 -14.28 -33.19 -5.17
N VAL A 132 -14.99 -32.71 -6.23
CA VAL A 132 -14.99 -33.28 -7.54
C VAL A 132 -13.81 -32.74 -8.35
N PRO A 133 -12.87 -33.58 -8.81
CA PRO A 133 -11.67 -33.09 -9.50
C PRO A 133 -11.96 -32.29 -10.78
N ALA A 134 -12.98 -32.59 -11.53
CA ALA A 134 -13.40 -31.88 -12.74
C ALA A 134 -13.82 -30.41 -12.43
N ASP A 135 -14.37 -30.18 -11.27
CA ASP A 135 -14.81 -28.82 -10.83
C ASP A 135 -13.65 -27.83 -10.68
N ARG A 136 -12.41 -28.31 -10.60
CA ARG A 136 -11.21 -27.44 -10.55
C ARG A 136 -11.01 -26.60 -11.81
N LEU A 137 -11.66 -26.96 -12.91
CA LEU A 137 -11.62 -26.23 -14.17
C LEU A 137 -12.58 -25.02 -14.17
N HIS A 138 -13.44 -24.90 -13.16
CA HIS A 138 -14.54 -23.94 -13.11
C HIS A 138 -14.41 -23.03 -11.88
N ALA A 139 -14.18 -21.74 -12.09
CA ALA A 139 -13.98 -20.77 -11.00
C ALA A 139 -15.19 -20.65 -10.05
N ASP A 140 -16.40 -20.83 -10.57
CA ASP A 140 -17.68 -20.81 -9.84
C ASP A 140 -17.91 -22.02 -8.94
N LYS A 141 -17.10 -23.06 -9.05
CA LYS A 141 -17.16 -24.26 -8.20
C LYS A 141 -16.31 -24.18 -6.93
N PHE A 142 -15.54 -23.12 -6.79
CA PHE A 142 -14.77 -22.88 -5.57
C PHE A 142 -15.58 -22.08 -4.55
N THR A 143 -15.41 -22.40 -3.27
CA THR A 143 -15.89 -21.57 -2.17
C THR A 143 -14.79 -20.62 -1.77
N ASN A 144 -14.85 -19.39 -2.28
CA ASN A 144 -13.88 -18.36 -1.94
C ASN A 144 -14.00 -17.97 -0.47
N ARG A 145 -12.88 -17.59 0.16
CA ARG A 145 -12.81 -17.27 1.58
C ARG A 145 -12.29 -15.86 1.77
N PHE A 146 -12.91 -15.15 2.70
CA PHE A 146 -12.51 -13.82 3.08
C PHE A 146 -11.71 -13.85 4.39
N TYR A 147 -10.63 -13.09 4.44
CA TYR A 147 -9.79 -12.91 5.59
C TYR A 147 -9.48 -11.42 5.75
N ALA A 148 -9.47 -10.93 6.98
CA ALA A 148 -9.01 -9.58 7.26
C ALA A 148 -8.29 -9.52 8.60
N PHE A 149 -7.41 -8.53 8.77
CA PHE A 149 -6.83 -8.22 10.07
C PHE A 149 -6.56 -6.73 10.20
N VAL A 150 -6.47 -6.30 11.45
CA VAL A 150 -6.02 -4.96 11.84
C VAL A 150 -4.90 -5.09 12.85
N ILE A 151 -3.89 -4.25 12.69
CA ILE A 151 -2.78 -4.08 13.63
C ILE A 151 -2.54 -2.58 13.84
N PRO A 152 -1.78 -2.20 14.90
CA PRO A 152 -1.29 -0.84 15.03
C PRO A 152 -0.62 -0.37 13.74
N TYR A 153 -0.69 0.93 13.46
CA TYR A 153 -0.10 1.48 12.24
C TYR A 153 1.39 1.14 12.14
N VAL A 154 1.80 0.67 10.97
CA VAL A 154 3.20 0.31 10.68
C VAL A 154 3.79 1.38 9.77
N PHE A 155 4.82 2.06 10.24
CA PHE A 155 5.61 2.96 9.41
C PHE A 155 6.60 2.13 8.59
N ILE A 156 6.56 2.29 7.26
CA ILE A 156 7.55 1.65 6.38
C ILE A 156 8.94 2.25 6.63
N LYS A 157 8.97 3.55 6.93
CA LYS A 157 10.19 4.30 7.25
C LYS A 157 9.90 5.31 8.34
N GLU A 158 10.86 5.50 9.23
CA GLU A 158 10.82 6.51 10.29
C GLU A 158 10.93 7.94 9.72
N ASP A 159 10.63 8.95 10.54
CA ASP A 159 10.67 10.34 10.09
C ASP A 159 12.07 10.81 9.71
N GLU A 160 13.10 10.29 10.39
CA GLU A 160 14.52 10.56 10.10
C GLU A 160 14.90 10.04 8.69
N ASP A 161 14.44 8.85 8.33
CA ASP A 161 14.67 8.27 6.99
C ASP A 161 13.94 9.07 5.90
N ARG A 162 12.79 9.67 6.22
CA ARG A 162 12.06 10.53 5.27
C ARG A 162 12.79 11.84 5.02
N GLN A 163 13.42 12.42 6.05
CA GLN A 163 14.19 13.65 5.93
C GLN A 163 15.50 13.42 5.18
N SER A 164 16.17 12.29 5.44
CA SER A 164 17.42 11.93 4.77
C SER A 164 17.21 11.39 3.35
N GLY A 165 15.99 10.91 3.04
CA GLY A 165 15.68 10.15 1.84
C GLY A 165 16.28 8.74 1.85
N ILE A 166 15.61 7.81 1.18
CA ILE A 166 16.05 6.40 1.13
C ILE A 166 17.02 6.14 -0.02
N LYS A 167 17.78 5.05 0.11
CA LYS A 167 18.64 4.52 -0.97
C LYS A 167 17.84 3.51 -1.76
N LEU A 168 17.72 3.74 -3.06
CA LEU A 168 17.01 2.89 -4.02
C LEU A 168 18.01 2.09 -4.87
N HIS A 169 17.73 0.82 -5.08
CA HIS A 169 18.44 -0.06 -6.00
C HIS A 169 17.55 -0.41 -7.20
N VAL A 170 18.08 -0.27 -8.41
CA VAL A 170 17.45 -0.82 -9.60
C VAL A 170 17.81 -2.30 -9.70
N SER A 171 16.83 -3.18 -9.53
CA SER A 171 17.05 -4.62 -9.56
C SER A 171 17.65 -5.06 -10.89
N LYS A 172 18.72 -5.84 -10.83
CA LYS A 172 19.46 -6.39 -11.98
C LYS A 172 19.21 -7.88 -12.19
N GLU A 173 18.89 -8.57 -11.09
CA GLU A 173 18.63 -10.02 -11.10
C GLU A 173 17.15 -10.34 -11.35
N TYR A 174 16.24 -9.44 -10.94
CA TYR A 174 14.82 -9.68 -11.02
C TYR A 174 14.11 -8.60 -11.83
N ILE A 175 13.17 -9.04 -12.68
CA ILE A 175 12.25 -8.17 -13.40
C ILE A 175 10.84 -8.30 -12.80
N ARG A 176 10.00 -7.30 -13.01
CA ARG A 176 8.59 -7.39 -12.63
C ARG A 176 7.90 -8.51 -13.41
N ILE A 177 7.12 -9.33 -12.72
CA ILE A 177 6.36 -10.40 -13.36
C ILE A 177 5.57 -9.87 -14.56
N PRO A 178 5.73 -10.44 -15.76
CA PRO A 178 5.09 -9.91 -16.96
C PRO A 178 3.55 -9.97 -16.88
N GLN A 179 2.89 -8.95 -17.43
CA GLN A 179 1.43 -8.82 -17.38
C GLN A 179 0.68 -10.02 -17.99
N ASN A 180 1.26 -10.71 -18.96
CA ASN A 180 0.70 -11.90 -19.57
C ASN A 180 0.92 -13.17 -18.72
N ALA A 181 1.75 -13.12 -17.70
CA ALA A 181 1.90 -14.19 -16.70
C ALA A 181 0.94 -13.99 -15.53
N VAL A 182 1.01 -12.83 -14.87
CA VAL A 182 0.08 -12.42 -13.82
C VAL A 182 -0.15 -10.91 -13.94
N ASP A 183 -1.41 -10.49 -14.08
CA ASP A 183 -1.74 -9.06 -14.24
C ASP A 183 -1.35 -8.25 -13.00
N PRO A 184 -0.34 -7.35 -13.07
CA PRO A 184 0.11 -6.54 -11.92
C PRO A 184 -0.93 -5.54 -11.42
N ARG A 185 -1.97 -5.24 -12.23
CA ARG A 185 -3.09 -4.39 -11.83
C ARG A 185 -4.08 -5.11 -10.89
N ALA A 186 -3.98 -6.45 -10.78
CA ALA A 186 -4.61 -7.19 -9.69
C ALA A 186 -3.66 -7.19 -8.49
N LYS A 187 -4.09 -6.67 -7.35
CA LYS A 187 -3.28 -6.74 -6.12
C LYS A 187 -3.32 -8.15 -5.57
N ASN A 188 -2.45 -9.00 -6.12
CA ASN A 188 -2.40 -10.44 -5.89
C ASN A 188 -1.23 -10.86 -4.99
N PHE A 189 -1.16 -12.15 -4.63
CA PHE A 189 -0.11 -12.71 -3.77
C PHE A 189 1.16 -13.12 -4.54
N CYS A 190 1.16 -13.07 -5.87
CA CYS A 190 2.34 -13.40 -6.68
C CYS A 190 3.31 -12.21 -6.68
N SER A 191 4.05 -12.05 -5.60
CA SER A 191 4.96 -10.93 -5.35
C SER A 191 6.38 -11.37 -5.01
N LEU A 192 6.77 -12.58 -5.41
CA LEU A 192 8.10 -13.11 -5.09
C LEU A 192 9.22 -12.34 -5.80
N ASP A 193 8.98 -11.88 -7.02
CA ASP A 193 9.85 -10.97 -7.76
C ASP A 193 10.16 -9.70 -6.98
N LEU A 194 9.13 -9.07 -6.39
CA LEU A 194 9.25 -7.88 -5.54
C LEU A 194 10.04 -8.19 -4.25
N ASN A 195 9.77 -9.31 -3.61
CA ASN A 195 10.46 -9.69 -2.38
C ASN A 195 11.95 -10.01 -2.64
N MET A 196 12.24 -10.73 -3.73
CA MET A 196 13.61 -11.07 -4.09
C MET A 196 14.43 -9.83 -4.50
N SER A 197 13.82 -8.89 -5.21
CA SER A 197 14.48 -7.63 -5.54
C SER A 197 14.81 -6.78 -4.29
N LEU A 198 13.97 -6.88 -3.24
CA LEU A 198 14.26 -6.19 -1.98
C LEU A 198 15.45 -6.82 -1.24
N MET A 199 15.59 -8.15 -1.30
CA MET A 199 16.76 -8.84 -0.76
C MET A 199 18.04 -8.51 -1.55
N GLU A 200 17.94 -8.40 -2.87
CA GLU A 200 19.04 -7.91 -3.73
C GLU A 200 19.46 -6.50 -3.34
N ALA A 201 18.50 -5.57 -3.16
CA ALA A 201 18.77 -4.21 -2.72
C ALA A 201 19.51 -4.18 -1.38
N GLY A 202 19.07 -4.97 -0.39
CA GLY A 202 19.76 -5.10 0.89
C GLY A 202 21.19 -5.58 0.75
N SER A 203 21.44 -6.55 -0.14
CA SER A 203 22.79 -7.05 -0.44
C SER A 203 23.67 -6.00 -1.14
N ALA A 204 23.06 -5.11 -1.91
CA ALA A 204 23.74 -3.97 -2.56
C ALA A 204 23.91 -2.75 -1.61
N GLY A 205 23.49 -2.83 -0.35
CA GLY A 205 23.57 -1.73 0.62
C GLY A 205 22.51 -0.64 0.43
N ALA A 206 21.46 -0.94 -0.33
CA ALA A 206 20.30 -0.08 -0.49
C ALA A 206 19.16 -0.47 0.46
N GLU A 207 18.17 0.39 0.59
CA GLU A 207 17.06 0.23 1.54
C GLU A 207 15.77 -0.20 0.86
N TRP A 208 15.67 0.01 -0.45
CA TRP A 208 14.51 -0.33 -1.27
C TRP A 208 14.94 -0.68 -2.70
N SER A 209 14.04 -1.32 -3.46
CA SER A 209 14.29 -1.66 -4.86
C SER A 209 13.24 -1.08 -5.79
N VAL A 210 13.58 -0.97 -7.07
CA VAL A 210 12.63 -0.78 -8.17
C VAL A 210 12.92 -1.81 -9.26
N LEU A 211 11.87 -2.33 -9.87
CA LEU A 211 11.99 -3.33 -10.93
C LEU A 211 11.71 -2.71 -12.30
N THR A 212 12.25 -3.38 -13.32
CA THR A 212 11.95 -3.08 -14.73
C THR A 212 11.08 -4.18 -15.35
N ASP A 213 10.60 -3.93 -16.56
CA ASP A 213 9.89 -4.90 -17.41
C ASP A 213 10.82 -5.85 -18.17
N GLY A 214 12.15 -5.75 -17.98
CA GLY A 214 13.18 -6.49 -18.70
C GLY A 214 13.64 -5.80 -20.00
N ASN A 215 12.99 -4.73 -20.43
CA ASN A 215 13.39 -3.92 -21.60
C ASN A 215 13.96 -2.56 -21.18
N GLY A 216 14.22 -2.35 -19.90
CA GLY A 216 14.74 -1.10 -19.36
C GLY A 216 13.66 -0.06 -19.01
N ASN A 217 12.39 -0.40 -19.07
CA ASN A 217 11.31 0.46 -18.59
C ASN A 217 11.05 0.18 -17.12
N LEU A 218 10.93 1.21 -16.31
CA LEU A 218 10.55 1.10 -14.89
C LEU A 218 9.11 0.60 -14.77
N THR A 219 8.85 -0.14 -13.70
CA THR A 219 7.52 -0.62 -13.35
C THR A 219 7.09 -0.12 -11.97
N GLU A 220 7.38 -0.86 -10.93
CA GLU A 220 7.03 -0.50 -9.55
C GLU A 220 8.11 -1.00 -8.57
N SER A 221 7.97 -0.57 -7.35
CA SER A 221 8.77 -1.02 -6.21
C SER A 221 7.97 -1.94 -5.30
N PRO A 222 8.60 -2.77 -4.46
CA PRO A 222 7.89 -3.57 -3.46
C PRO A 222 6.92 -2.73 -2.63
N GLY A 223 5.61 -2.98 -2.82
CA GLY A 223 4.53 -2.29 -2.11
C GLY A 223 4.36 -0.80 -2.43
N SER A 224 4.99 -0.28 -3.50
CA SER A 224 5.04 1.15 -3.81
C SER A 224 5.06 1.42 -5.30
N ASN A 225 4.47 2.54 -5.74
CA ASN A 225 4.71 3.09 -7.08
C ASN A 225 5.90 4.06 -7.03
N ILE A 226 6.63 4.14 -8.15
CA ILE A 226 7.73 5.09 -8.32
C ILE A 226 7.28 6.31 -9.11
N PHE A 227 7.79 7.46 -8.72
CA PHE A 227 7.61 8.74 -9.39
C PHE A 227 8.98 9.41 -9.57
N ILE A 228 9.18 10.07 -10.67
CA ILE A 228 10.33 10.94 -10.92
C ILE A 228 9.84 12.38 -11.15
N VAL A 229 10.66 13.34 -10.78
CA VAL A 229 10.46 14.75 -11.16
C VAL A 229 11.53 15.09 -12.19
N ARG A 230 11.09 15.59 -13.35
CA ARG A 230 11.98 16.01 -14.43
C ARG A 230 11.43 17.26 -15.09
N ASN A 231 12.25 18.31 -15.20
CA ASN A 231 11.86 19.58 -15.83
C ASN A 231 10.56 20.17 -15.25
N GLY A 232 10.37 20.09 -13.92
CA GLY A 232 9.19 20.60 -13.22
C GLY A 232 7.91 19.78 -13.40
N ARG A 233 7.98 18.59 -14.02
CA ARG A 233 6.86 17.66 -14.18
C ARG A 233 7.08 16.43 -13.32
N ILE A 234 5.99 15.85 -12.85
CA ILE A 234 5.97 14.57 -12.13
C ILE A 234 5.59 13.48 -13.14
N ILE A 235 6.35 12.39 -13.18
CA ILE A 235 6.16 11.32 -14.16
C ILE A 235 6.18 9.97 -13.43
N THR A 236 5.29 9.06 -13.81
CA THR A 236 5.21 7.70 -13.25
C THR A 236 4.97 6.67 -14.35
N PRO A 237 5.46 5.43 -14.20
CA PRO A 237 5.14 4.35 -15.13
C PRO A 237 3.65 4.11 -15.32
N ASP A 238 3.23 3.84 -16.55
CA ASP A 238 1.84 3.54 -16.94
C ASP A 238 1.57 2.03 -17.12
N ALA A 239 2.61 1.20 -17.11
CA ALA A 239 2.53 -0.23 -17.34
C ALA A 239 3.38 -1.03 -16.34
N GLY A 240 3.05 -2.31 -16.19
CA GLY A 240 3.80 -3.23 -15.33
C GLY A 240 3.68 -2.94 -13.84
N CYS A 241 2.73 -2.11 -13.40
CA CYS A 241 2.58 -1.68 -12.02
C CYS A 241 1.12 -1.74 -11.55
N LEU A 242 0.96 -1.75 -10.22
CA LEU A 242 -0.35 -1.62 -9.60
C LEU A 242 -0.86 -0.18 -9.72
N GLU A 243 -2.17 -0.02 -9.96
CA GLU A 243 -2.86 1.25 -9.85
C GLU A 243 -2.96 1.69 -8.37
N GLY A 244 -1.86 2.20 -7.81
CA GLY A 244 -1.74 2.53 -6.38
C GLY A 244 -2.66 3.68 -5.98
N ILE A 245 -3.41 3.53 -4.88
CA ILE A 245 -4.35 4.56 -4.41
C ILE A 245 -3.60 5.82 -3.97
N THR A 246 -2.48 5.67 -3.24
CA THR A 246 -1.62 6.82 -2.90
C THR A 246 -1.01 7.45 -4.15
N GLY A 247 -0.59 6.64 -5.14
CA GLY A 247 -0.13 7.14 -6.43
C GLY A 247 -1.16 8.00 -7.15
N GLN A 248 -2.44 7.60 -7.12
CA GLN A 248 -3.54 8.39 -7.69
C GLN A 248 -3.72 9.75 -6.98
N THR A 249 -3.41 9.85 -5.68
CA THR A 249 -3.48 11.14 -4.98
C THR A 249 -2.44 12.14 -5.48
N ILE A 250 -1.32 11.67 -6.05
CA ILE A 250 -0.29 12.56 -6.61
C ILE A 250 -0.86 13.41 -7.75
N PHE A 251 -1.76 12.86 -8.56
CA PHE A 251 -2.44 13.63 -9.61
C PHE A 251 -3.32 14.75 -9.02
N GLU A 252 -4.04 14.47 -7.93
CA GLU A 252 -4.85 15.47 -7.24
C GLU A 252 -3.98 16.55 -6.56
N LEU A 253 -2.88 16.13 -5.93
CA LEU A 253 -1.94 17.02 -5.24
C LEU A 253 -1.17 17.88 -6.25
N GLY A 254 -0.70 17.29 -7.35
CA GLY A 254 -0.06 18.01 -8.45
C GLY A 254 -0.98 19.11 -9.00
N GLY A 255 -2.25 18.79 -9.25
CA GLY A 255 -3.25 19.78 -9.67
C GLY A 255 -3.43 20.92 -8.67
N LYS A 256 -3.41 20.63 -7.34
CA LYS A 256 -3.48 21.67 -6.30
C LYS A 256 -2.23 22.54 -6.23
N LEU A 257 -1.08 22.02 -6.60
CA LEU A 257 0.21 22.73 -6.62
C LEU A 257 0.51 23.39 -7.98
N GLY A 258 -0.32 23.16 -9.00
CA GLY A 258 -0.08 23.64 -10.37
C GLY A 258 1.06 22.90 -11.07
N ILE A 259 1.36 21.66 -10.64
CA ILE A 259 2.41 20.81 -11.21
C ILE A 259 1.77 19.74 -12.10
N GLU A 260 2.23 19.63 -13.34
CA GLU A 260 1.78 18.59 -14.28
C GLU A 260 2.23 17.20 -13.82
N VAL A 261 1.30 16.24 -13.81
CA VAL A 261 1.57 14.83 -13.48
C VAL A 261 1.22 13.98 -14.69
N LEU A 262 2.18 13.18 -15.15
CA LEU A 262 2.07 12.33 -16.33
C LEU A 262 2.20 10.85 -15.96
N SER A 263 1.40 10.00 -16.59
CA SER A 263 1.57 8.56 -16.58
C SER A 263 1.95 8.11 -17.98
N CYS A 264 3.17 7.60 -18.14
CA CYS A 264 3.73 7.16 -19.42
C CYS A 264 4.86 6.18 -19.19
N THR A 265 5.42 5.63 -20.24
CA THR A 265 6.65 4.82 -20.15
C THR A 265 7.76 5.65 -19.54
N VAL A 266 8.44 5.13 -18.51
CA VAL A 266 9.60 5.72 -17.83
C VAL A 266 10.78 4.77 -17.96
N THR A 267 11.86 5.25 -18.57
CA THR A 267 13.05 4.46 -18.83
C THR A 267 14.09 4.61 -17.70
N LEU A 268 15.12 3.73 -17.72
CA LEU A 268 16.29 3.89 -16.84
C LEU A 268 17.03 5.21 -17.11
N ASP A 269 17.05 5.69 -18.36
CA ASP A 269 17.63 6.98 -18.70
C ASP A 269 16.82 8.14 -18.08
N ASP A 270 15.48 8.04 -18.08
CA ASP A 270 14.64 9.03 -17.41
C ASP A 270 14.91 9.09 -15.91
N LEU A 271 15.14 7.94 -15.29
CA LEU A 271 15.52 7.84 -13.88
C LEU A 271 16.91 8.47 -13.62
N ALA A 272 17.88 8.17 -14.47
CA ALA A 272 19.26 8.69 -14.35
C ALA A 272 19.33 10.23 -14.47
N PHE A 273 18.42 10.84 -15.22
CA PHE A 273 18.32 12.29 -15.39
C PHE A 273 17.21 12.94 -14.56
N ALA A 274 16.64 12.21 -13.60
CA ALA A 274 15.61 12.75 -12.71
C ALA A 274 16.20 13.82 -11.77
N ASN A 275 15.44 14.91 -11.56
CA ASN A 275 15.80 15.92 -10.57
C ASN A 275 15.46 15.44 -9.14
N GLU A 276 14.34 14.72 -8.99
CA GLU A 276 13.89 14.11 -7.77
C GLU A 276 13.25 12.74 -8.05
N VAL A 277 13.32 11.84 -7.08
CA VAL A 277 12.66 10.54 -7.12
C VAL A 277 11.93 10.32 -5.82
N PHE A 278 10.73 9.77 -5.86
CA PHE A 278 9.99 9.38 -4.66
C PHE A 278 9.12 8.15 -4.90
N LEU A 279 8.84 7.45 -3.82
CA LEU A 279 7.93 6.30 -3.81
C LEU A 279 6.61 6.68 -3.12
N THR A 280 5.52 5.97 -3.49
CA THR A 280 4.22 6.16 -2.84
C THR A 280 3.61 4.83 -2.42
N SER A 281 3.11 4.77 -1.18
CA SER A 281 2.41 3.58 -0.67
C SER A 281 1.32 3.94 0.33
N SER A 282 0.36 3.03 0.54
CA SER A 282 -0.70 3.25 1.54
C SER A 282 -0.14 3.37 2.97
N ALA A 283 0.85 2.55 3.33
CA ALA A 283 1.45 2.57 4.66
C ALA A 283 2.56 3.64 4.81
N GLY A 284 3.20 4.05 3.70
CA GLY A 284 4.31 4.99 3.74
C GLY A 284 3.95 6.43 3.39
N GLY A 285 2.82 6.65 2.71
CA GLY A 285 2.55 7.95 2.08
C GLY A 285 3.55 8.22 0.96
N ILE A 286 4.24 9.35 1.01
CA ILE A 286 5.28 9.77 0.05
C ILE A 286 6.64 9.59 0.71
N LEU A 287 7.53 8.84 0.07
CA LEU A 287 8.88 8.51 0.55
C LEU A 287 9.91 9.09 -0.42
N PRO A 288 10.70 10.10 -0.01
CA PRO A 288 11.78 10.64 -0.82
C PRO A 288 12.89 9.62 -1.05
N VAL A 289 13.51 9.65 -2.23
CA VAL A 289 14.72 8.89 -2.57
C VAL A 289 15.89 9.87 -2.66
N ALA A 290 16.98 9.60 -1.93
CA ALA A 290 18.18 10.42 -1.94
C ALA A 290 19.31 9.86 -2.82
N GLU A 291 19.27 8.56 -3.11
CA GLU A 291 20.32 7.86 -3.82
C GLU A 291 19.72 6.75 -4.69
N VAL A 292 20.23 6.58 -5.91
CA VAL A 292 19.88 5.48 -6.82
C VAL A 292 21.18 4.79 -7.26
N ASP A 293 21.31 3.49 -6.97
CA ASP A 293 22.49 2.67 -7.30
C ASP A 293 23.83 3.33 -6.91
N GLY A 294 23.92 3.94 -5.72
CA GLY A 294 25.11 4.60 -5.23
C GLY A 294 25.31 6.04 -5.77
N VAL A 295 24.47 6.49 -6.68
CA VAL A 295 24.50 7.86 -7.21
C VAL A 295 23.54 8.74 -6.41
N ARG A 296 24.07 9.73 -5.70
CA ARG A 296 23.25 10.68 -4.92
C ARG A 296 22.53 11.65 -5.84
N LEU A 297 21.25 11.87 -5.54
CA LEU A 297 20.47 12.95 -6.11
C LEU A 297 20.89 14.31 -5.51
N ALA A 298 20.60 15.39 -6.22
CA ALA A 298 21.01 16.73 -5.78
C ALA A 298 20.47 17.13 -4.38
N ASN A 299 19.30 16.61 -4.03
CA ASN A 299 18.63 16.85 -2.74
C ASN A 299 18.14 15.54 -2.16
N ASN A 300 18.24 15.35 -0.84
CA ASN A 300 17.72 14.17 -0.16
C ASN A 300 16.20 14.04 -0.33
N ALA A 301 15.48 15.15 -0.12
CA ALA A 301 14.08 15.32 -0.50
C ALA A 301 14.01 16.62 -1.30
N GLY A 302 13.71 16.51 -2.59
CA GLY A 302 13.62 17.68 -3.44
C GLY A 302 12.38 18.54 -3.11
N PRO A 303 12.33 19.78 -3.61
CA PRO A 303 11.28 20.73 -3.27
C PRO A 303 9.89 20.27 -3.69
N VAL A 304 9.74 19.61 -4.84
CA VAL A 304 8.45 19.07 -5.30
C VAL A 304 7.99 17.93 -4.39
N THR A 305 8.87 16.99 -4.08
CA THR A 305 8.60 15.86 -3.18
C THR A 305 8.22 16.37 -1.79
N THR A 306 8.93 17.36 -1.25
CA THR A 306 8.64 17.99 0.04
C THR A 306 7.25 18.63 0.06
N GLN A 307 6.91 19.42 -0.96
CA GLN A 307 5.59 20.04 -1.08
C GLN A 307 4.47 19.02 -1.14
N LEU A 308 4.63 17.97 -1.96
CA LEU A 308 3.66 16.88 -2.08
C LEU A 308 3.48 16.14 -0.75
N HIS A 309 4.58 15.79 -0.07
CA HIS A 309 4.56 15.12 1.24
C HIS A 309 3.82 15.96 2.28
N ASN A 310 4.20 17.23 2.41
CA ASN A 310 3.62 18.13 3.39
C ASN A 310 2.14 18.38 3.12
N LEU A 311 1.75 18.57 1.85
CA LEU A 311 0.36 18.74 1.47
C LEU A 311 -0.47 17.47 1.72
N TYR A 312 0.07 16.29 1.36
CA TYR A 312 -0.59 14.99 1.59
C TYR A 312 -0.94 14.78 3.06
N TRP A 313 0.04 14.94 3.96
CA TRP A 313 -0.17 14.70 5.38
C TRP A 313 -1.01 15.78 6.05
N THR A 314 -0.87 17.05 5.63
CA THR A 314 -1.72 18.14 6.10
C THR A 314 -3.19 17.91 5.75
N LEU A 315 -3.47 17.53 4.51
CA LEU A 315 -4.84 17.23 4.08
C LEU A 315 -5.41 16.02 4.80
N ARG A 316 -4.60 14.96 4.99
CA ARG A 316 -5.02 13.80 5.80
C ARG A 316 -5.35 14.19 7.23
N TRP A 317 -4.55 15.04 7.85
CA TRP A 317 -4.84 15.59 9.17
C TRP A 317 -6.21 16.29 9.20
N GLN A 318 -6.57 16.99 8.14
CA GLN A 318 -7.84 17.71 7.99
C GLN A 318 -9.03 16.79 7.64
N GLY A 319 -8.83 15.48 7.51
CA GLY A 319 -9.88 14.52 7.17
C GLY A 319 -10.16 14.37 5.67
N TRP A 320 -9.27 14.86 4.81
CA TRP A 320 -9.39 14.72 3.37
C TRP A 320 -9.50 13.24 2.95
N HIS A 321 -10.57 12.91 2.22
CA HIS A 321 -10.93 11.54 1.84
C HIS A 321 -11.07 10.57 3.02
N GLY A 322 -11.32 11.10 4.22
CA GLY A 322 -11.52 10.31 5.44
C GLY A 322 -12.91 9.70 5.52
N THR A 323 -13.00 8.45 5.97
CA THR A 323 -14.25 7.80 6.38
C THR A 323 -14.14 7.52 7.86
N ALA A 324 -14.96 8.21 8.68
CA ALA A 324 -14.92 8.08 10.13
C ALA A 324 -15.29 6.68 10.59
N ILE A 325 -14.64 6.21 11.64
CA ILE A 325 -14.93 4.95 12.32
C ILE A 325 -15.78 5.27 13.56
N ASP A 326 -16.90 4.61 13.66
CA ASP A 326 -17.73 4.63 14.86
C ASP A 326 -17.17 3.60 15.85
N TYR A 327 -16.66 4.08 16.98
CA TYR A 327 -16.15 3.22 18.05
C TYR A 327 -17.23 2.86 19.07
N GLY A 328 -18.49 3.30 18.85
CA GLY A 328 -19.59 3.19 19.80
C GLY A 328 -19.29 3.96 21.10
N ASP A 329 -20.27 4.03 21.97
CA ASP A 329 -20.07 4.35 23.38
C ASP A 329 -19.38 3.16 24.06
N LEU A 330 -18.10 3.00 23.76
CA LEU A 330 -17.24 2.12 24.53
C LEU A 330 -17.04 2.79 25.88
N GLY A 331 -18.08 2.67 26.75
CA GLY A 331 -18.18 3.23 28.07
C GLY A 331 -17.04 2.85 29.01
#